data_76620162603f362567bca2cbf054b9dc
#
_entry.id   76620162603f362567bca2cbf054b9dc
#
_cell.length_a   1.000
_cell.length_b   1.000
_cell.length_c   1.000
_cell.angle_alpha   90.00
_cell.angle_beta   90.00
_cell.angle_gamma   90.00
#
_symmetry.space_group_name_H-M   'P 1'
#
loop_
_entity.id
_entity.type
_entity.pdbx_description
1 polymer ?
#
loop_
_entity_poly.entity_id
_entity_poly.type
_entity_poly.pdbx_seq_one_letter_code
_entity_poly.pdbx_strand_id
1 'polypeptide(L)'
;MFNIPRDTRAEIIGKGIKDKINHSYAYGRTEMTKKTVEHFLNQSIDYVVQVNMQGLRQLVDAFGGIEVENKFAFSQSDELGKKVYHYDGGPIHLDGERALHYTRMRKSDPKGDLGRNDRQQQVFEHLLKKSTSFSNVFKIKEILNILGDNIKTNLSFEEMITLYSDFKKEWNQYKIEKTTIEGTDKTIDGIFYYEVSEKEHQRVINQLKEHLERSHSNSVPLVK
;
A
#
# COMPACT_ATOMS: atom_id res chain seq x y z
N MET A 1 8.47 -4.61 -1.49
CA MET A 1 7.29 -3.78 -1.11
C MET A 1 7.78 -2.53 -0.38
N PHE A 2 7.22 -1.39 -0.71
CA PHE A 2 7.73 -0.10 -0.32
C PHE A 2 6.57 0.85 0.02
N ASN A 3 6.72 1.66 1.07
CA ASN A 3 5.72 2.61 1.50
C ASN A 3 6.32 4.02 1.57
N ILE A 4 5.64 4.99 0.97
CA ILE A 4 5.97 6.40 1.09
C ILE A 4 5.09 6.99 2.19
N PRO A 5 5.68 7.51 3.29
CA PRO A 5 4.89 8.21 4.31
C PRO A 5 4.10 9.36 3.69
N ARG A 6 2.83 9.47 4.05
CA ARG A 6 1.89 10.41 3.40
C ARG A 6 2.32 11.87 3.49
N ASP A 7 3.03 12.22 4.56
CA ASP A 7 3.48 13.59 4.84
C ASP A 7 4.89 13.86 4.30
N THR A 8 5.46 12.93 3.47
CA THR A 8 6.73 13.11 2.78
C THR A 8 6.69 14.37 1.95
N ARG A 9 7.68 15.26 2.16
CA ARG A 9 7.82 16.48 1.38
C ARG A 9 8.40 16.17 0.01
N ALA A 10 7.65 16.47 -1.03
CA ALA A 10 8.01 16.19 -2.41
C ALA A 10 7.61 17.35 -3.33
N GLU A 11 8.23 17.43 -4.49
CA GLU A 11 7.77 18.30 -5.55
C GLU A 11 6.47 17.76 -6.14
N ILE A 12 5.40 18.57 -6.14
CA ILE A 12 4.11 18.19 -6.70
C ILE A 12 4.12 18.51 -8.19
N ILE A 13 4.20 17.48 -9.01
CA ILE A 13 4.31 17.62 -10.46
C ILE A 13 3.04 18.25 -11.04
N GLY A 14 3.23 19.31 -11.84
CA GLY A 14 2.15 20.12 -12.40
C GLY A 14 1.67 21.29 -11.50
N LYS A 15 2.26 21.43 -10.29
CA LYS A 15 2.01 22.58 -9.40
C LYS A 15 3.23 23.46 -9.22
N GLY A 16 4.45 22.95 -9.42
CA GLY A 16 5.70 23.69 -9.22
C GLY A 16 5.95 24.08 -7.75
N ILE A 17 5.41 23.33 -6.80
CA ILE A 17 5.56 23.57 -5.36
C ILE A 17 6.06 22.30 -4.67
N LYS A 18 6.75 22.47 -3.54
CA LYS A 18 7.04 21.37 -2.61
C LYS A 18 5.97 21.31 -1.53
N ASP A 19 5.30 20.17 -1.41
CA ASP A 19 4.25 19.95 -0.42
C ASP A 19 4.24 18.47 0.01
N LYS A 20 3.31 18.09 0.90
CA LYS A 20 3.10 16.69 1.27
C LYS A 20 2.70 15.86 0.04
N ILE A 21 3.34 14.74 -0.17
CA ILE A 21 3.11 13.90 -1.35
C ILE A 21 1.63 13.49 -1.50
N ASN A 22 0.91 13.29 -0.38
CA ASN A 22 -0.51 12.98 -0.41
C ASN A 22 -1.40 14.14 -0.89
N HIS A 23 -0.93 15.39 -0.84
CA HIS A 23 -1.66 16.55 -1.36
C HIS A 23 -1.76 16.54 -2.89
N SER A 24 -0.87 15.81 -3.59
CA SER A 24 -0.98 15.58 -5.02
C SER A 24 -2.35 15.01 -5.41
N TYR A 25 -2.91 14.14 -4.55
CA TYR A 25 -4.26 13.60 -4.77
C TYR A 25 -5.36 14.66 -4.61
N ALA A 26 -5.24 15.55 -3.66
CA ALA A 26 -6.20 16.65 -3.47
C ALA A 26 -6.17 17.63 -4.65
N TYR A 27 -4.99 17.88 -5.21
CA TYR A 27 -4.80 18.82 -6.32
C TYR A 27 -5.20 18.25 -7.69
N GLY A 28 -4.90 16.98 -7.98
CA GLY A 28 -5.09 16.43 -9.33
C GLY A 28 -5.40 14.93 -9.35
N ARG A 29 -5.96 14.39 -8.25
CA ARG A 29 -6.40 13.01 -8.14
C ARG A 29 -5.29 12.01 -8.47
N THR A 30 -5.67 10.84 -8.99
CA THR A 30 -4.76 9.71 -9.26
C THR A 30 -3.66 10.07 -10.25
N GLU A 31 -3.97 10.84 -11.30
CA GLU A 31 -3.00 11.18 -12.34
C GLU A 31 -1.84 12.04 -11.81
N MET A 32 -2.16 13.07 -11.05
CA MET A 32 -1.13 13.92 -10.44
C MET A 32 -0.34 13.15 -9.36
N THR A 33 -1.01 12.29 -8.61
CA THR A 33 -0.35 11.44 -7.62
C THR A 33 0.64 10.50 -8.29
N LYS A 34 0.23 9.82 -9.38
CA LYS A 34 1.09 8.95 -10.17
C LYS A 34 2.35 9.70 -10.61
N LYS A 35 2.20 10.83 -11.32
CA LYS A 35 3.33 11.64 -11.82
C LYS A 35 4.25 12.12 -10.70
N THR A 36 3.68 12.53 -9.56
CA THR A 36 4.45 12.98 -8.40
C THR A 36 5.27 11.82 -7.79
N VAL A 37 4.67 10.63 -7.68
CA VAL A 37 5.37 9.45 -7.18
C VAL A 37 6.42 8.95 -8.16
N GLU A 38 6.14 8.94 -9.47
CA GLU A 38 7.11 8.61 -10.53
C GLU A 38 8.33 9.53 -10.48
N HIS A 39 8.09 10.83 -10.35
CA HIS A 39 9.16 11.82 -10.21
C HIS A 39 9.97 11.59 -8.93
N PHE A 40 9.28 11.39 -7.80
CA PHE A 40 9.91 11.16 -6.51
C PHE A 40 10.75 9.88 -6.49
N LEU A 41 10.33 8.81 -7.14
CA LEU A 41 11.04 7.54 -7.17
C LEU A 41 12.00 7.39 -8.37
N ASN A 42 11.95 8.34 -9.31
CA ASN A 42 12.63 8.24 -10.61
C ASN A 42 12.37 6.88 -11.30
N GLN A 43 11.12 6.42 -11.23
CA GLN A 43 10.64 5.15 -11.81
C GLN A 43 9.26 5.36 -12.44
N SER A 44 9.01 4.70 -13.56
CA SER A 44 7.66 4.63 -14.15
C SER A 44 6.74 3.72 -13.35
N ILE A 45 5.45 4.04 -13.34
CA ILE A 45 4.39 3.24 -12.74
C ILE A 45 3.42 2.84 -13.85
N ASP A 46 3.35 1.55 -14.15
CA ASP A 46 2.47 1.03 -15.20
C ASP A 46 1.02 0.97 -14.72
N TYR A 47 0.81 0.46 -13.52
CA TYR A 47 -0.50 0.21 -12.97
C TYR A 47 -0.75 0.93 -11.64
N VAL A 48 -1.96 1.42 -11.50
CA VAL A 48 -2.44 2.07 -10.28
C VAL A 48 -3.71 1.38 -9.80
N VAL A 49 -3.75 1.07 -8.52
CA VAL A 49 -4.95 0.57 -7.85
C VAL A 49 -5.27 1.51 -6.70
N GLN A 50 -6.43 2.13 -6.75
CA GLN A 50 -6.96 2.98 -5.69
C GLN A 50 -8.11 2.24 -5.00
N VAL A 51 -8.02 2.11 -3.69
CA VAL A 51 -9.05 1.48 -2.85
C VAL A 51 -9.47 2.48 -1.77
N ASN A 52 -10.76 2.74 -1.63
CA ASN A 52 -11.26 3.56 -0.54
C ASN A 52 -11.47 2.71 0.73
N MET A 53 -11.86 3.36 1.83
CA MET A 53 -12.05 2.69 3.13
C MET A 53 -13.12 1.59 3.10
N GLN A 54 -14.20 1.82 2.36
CA GLN A 54 -15.24 0.81 2.17
C GLN A 54 -14.74 -0.37 1.34
N GLY A 55 -13.95 -0.10 0.28
CA GLY A 55 -13.30 -1.14 -0.52
C GLY A 55 -12.35 -2.00 0.29
N LEU A 56 -11.58 -1.41 1.21
CA LEU A 56 -10.71 -2.19 2.10
C LEU A 56 -11.53 -3.17 2.97
N ARG A 57 -12.63 -2.70 3.58
CA ARG A 57 -13.52 -3.56 4.36
C ARG A 57 -14.07 -4.71 3.51
N GLN A 58 -14.69 -4.37 2.39
CA GLN A 58 -15.26 -5.36 1.46
C GLN A 58 -14.21 -6.35 0.95
N LEU A 59 -12.99 -5.88 0.66
CA LEU A 59 -11.90 -6.73 0.21
C LEU A 59 -11.53 -7.75 1.28
N VAL A 60 -11.31 -7.31 2.52
CA VAL A 60 -10.98 -8.22 3.63
C VAL A 60 -12.11 -9.23 3.87
N ASP A 61 -13.37 -8.79 3.85
CA ASP A 61 -14.53 -9.66 4.04
C ASP A 61 -14.69 -10.66 2.89
N ALA A 62 -14.48 -10.24 1.64
CA ALA A 62 -14.52 -11.12 0.46
C ALA A 62 -13.44 -12.22 0.50
N PHE A 63 -12.36 -11.96 1.20
CA PHE A 63 -11.30 -12.94 1.48
C PHE A 63 -11.61 -13.80 2.72
N GLY A 64 -12.72 -13.56 3.44
CA GLY A 64 -13.09 -14.27 4.67
C GLY A 64 -12.21 -13.87 5.86
N GLY A 65 -11.82 -12.59 5.95
CA GLY A 65 -10.92 -12.06 6.96
C GLY A 65 -9.44 -12.37 6.71
N ILE A 66 -8.57 -11.87 7.57
CA ILE A 66 -7.13 -12.12 7.54
C ILE A 66 -6.60 -12.37 8.94
N GLU A 67 -5.53 -13.16 9.06
CA GLU A 67 -4.78 -13.32 10.31
C GLU A 67 -3.54 -12.43 10.25
N VAL A 68 -3.29 -11.66 11.32
CA VAL A 68 -2.11 -10.81 11.43
C VAL A 68 -1.44 -10.99 12.79
N GLU A 69 -0.12 -10.79 12.85
CA GLU A 69 0.63 -10.74 14.10
C GLU A 69 0.65 -9.31 14.63
N ASN A 70 -0.13 -9.04 15.68
CA ASN A 70 -0.19 -7.72 16.30
C ASN A 70 0.93 -7.56 17.34
N LYS A 71 1.78 -6.55 17.17
CA LYS A 71 2.98 -6.38 18.00
C LYS A 71 2.66 -6.05 19.48
N PHE A 72 1.54 -5.41 19.76
CA PHE A 72 1.12 -5.00 21.10
C PHE A 72 -0.38 -4.75 21.16
N ALA A 73 -0.97 -4.90 22.35
CA ALA A 73 -2.39 -4.64 22.56
C ALA A 73 -2.71 -3.14 22.47
N PHE A 74 -3.84 -2.81 21.85
CA PHE A 74 -4.35 -1.45 21.77
C PHE A 74 -5.86 -1.41 21.56
N SER A 75 -6.43 -0.23 21.72
CA SER A 75 -7.84 0.05 21.41
C SER A 75 -7.94 1.18 20.39
N GLN A 76 -8.90 1.07 19.48
CA GLN A 76 -9.20 2.08 18.47
C GLN A 76 -10.69 2.32 18.38
N SER A 77 -11.11 3.57 18.48
CA SER A 77 -12.52 3.95 18.30
C SER A 77 -12.87 4.09 16.82
N ASP A 78 -14.14 3.89 16.50
CA ASP A 78 -14.69 4.30 15.20
C ASP A 78 -14.61 5.82 15.00
N GLU A 79 -15.01 6.29 13.83
CA GLU A 79 -14.95 7.72 13.48
C GLU A 79 -15.85 8.60 14.34
N LEU A 80 -16.92 8.04 14.86
CA LEU A 80 -17.91 8.74 15.69
C LEU A 80 -17.61 8.59 17.20
N GLY A 81 -16.60 7.81 17.58
CA GLY A 81 -16.28 7.49 18.98
C GLY A 81 -17.33 6.61 19.67
N LYS A 82 -18.25 6.00 18.92
CA LYS A 82 -19.37 5.23 19.46
C LYS A 82 -19.00 3.77 19.75
N LYS A 83 -18.09 3.21 18.98
CA LYS A 83 -17.64 1.83 19.10
C LYS A 83 -16.13 1.78 19.30
N VAL A 84 -15.69 0.97 20.25
CA VAL A 84 -14.27 0.75 20.52
C VAL A 84 -13.91 -0.68 20.15
N TYR A 85 -12.89 -0.82 19.34
CA TYR A 85 -12.31 -2.10 18.92
C TYR A 85 -11.06 -2.37 19.75
N HIS A 86 -11.01 -3.54 20.35
CA HIS A 86 -9.87 -4.01 21.12
C HIS A 86 -9.06 -5.01 20.30
N TYR A 87 -7.75 -4.86 20.33
CA TYR A 87 -6.79 -5.71 19.62
C TYR A 87 -5.76 -6.21 20.63
N ASP A 88 -5.72 -7.51 20.84
CA ASP A 88 -4.73 -8.14 21.70
C ASP A 88 -3.37 -8.19 21.01
N GLY A 89 -2.29 -8.37 21.79
CA GLY A 89 -0.97 -8.68 21.23
C GLY A 89 -0.91 -10.15 20.78
N GLY A 90 -0.08 -10.43 19.76
CA GLY A 90 0.05 -11.75 19.15
C GLY A 90 -0.87 -11.96 17.95
N PRO A 91 -1.14 -13.22 17.56
CA PRO A 91 -1.96 -13.53 16.40
C PRO A 91 -3.43 -13.14 16.61
N ILE A 92 -3.97 -12.34 15.70
CA ILE A 92 -5.37 -11.88 15.75
C ILE A 92 -6.05 -12.03 14.39
N HIS A 93 -7.34 -12.37 14.44
CA HIS A 93 -8.20 -12.37 13.27
C HIS A 93 -8.83 -10.98 13.04
N LEU A 94 -8.80 -10.52 11.80
CA LEU A 94 -9.42 -9.28 11.36
C LEU A 94 -10.45 -9.56 10.26
N ASP A 95 -11.72 -9.28 10.54
CA ASP A 95 -12.73 -9.02 9.50
C ASP A 95 -12.52 -7.64 8.87
N GLY A 96 -13.33 -7.26 7.90
CA GLY A 96 -13.17 -6.00 7.20
C GLY A 96 -13.30 -4.79 8.10
N GLU A 97 -14.23 -4.81 9.05
CA GLU A 97 -14.42 -3.73 10.01
C GLU A 97 -13.22 -3.56 10.93
N ARG A 98 -12.76 -4.67 11.51
CA ARG A 98 -11.59 -4.68 12.38
C ARG A 98 -10.32 -4.30 11.61
N ALA A 99 -10.14 -4.77 10.38
CA ALA A 99 -9.00 -4.43 9.53
C ALA A 99 -8.95 -2.92 9.23
N LEU A 100 -10.10 -2.29 8.96
CA LEU A 100 -10.19 -0.85 8.75
C LEU A 100 -9.67 -0.08 9.96
N HIS A 101 -10.18 -0.39 11.16
CA HIS A 101 -9.78 0.32 12.38
C HIS A 101 -8.35 -0.02 12.81
N TYR A 102 -7.89 -1.26 12.60
CA TYR A 102 -6.51 -1.68 12.80
C TYR A 102 -5.52 -0.85 11.96
N THR A 103 -5.83 -0.65 10.67
CA THR A 103 -4.97 0.13 9.76
C THR A 103 -5.03 1.64 9.98
N ARG A 104 -5.96 2.14 10.79
CA ARG A 104 -6.12 3.57 11.10
C ARG A 104 -5.51 3.98 12.43
N MET A 105 -5.22 3.03 13.31
CA MET A 105 -4.63 3.32 14.62
C MET A 105 -3.30 4.05 14.45
N ARG A 106 -3.13 5.12 15.20
CA ARG A 106 -1.95 5.98 15.16
C ARG A 106 -1.53 6.46 16.56
N LYS A 107 -2.51 6.92 17.35
CA LYS A 107 -2.25 7.63 18.61
C LYS A 107 -1.57 6.77 19.68
N SER A 108 -1.89 5.50 19.74
CA SER A 108 -1.34 4.55 20.72
C SER A 108 -0.10 3.82 20.21
N ASP A 109 0.36 4.13 18.98
CA ASP A 109 1.57 3.52 18.44
C ASP A 109 2.81 4.31 18.85
N PRO A 110 3.82 3.67 19.46
CA PRO A 110 5.09 4.32 19.76
C PRO A 110 5.78 4.95 18.55
N LYS A 111 5.55 4.39 17.35
CA LYS A 111 6.06 4.89 16.06
C LYS A 111 5.10 5.87 15.37
N GLY A 112 3.96 6.19 15.96
CA GLY A 112 2.98 7.11 15.40
C GLY A 112 2.52 6.73 13.98
N ASP A 113 2.76 7.62 13.03
CA ASP A 113 2.36 7.44 11.64
C ASP A 113 3.10 6.31 10.92
N LEU A 114 4.36 6.09 11.24
CA LEU A 114 5.15 4.97 10.68
C LEU A 114 4.58 3.62 11.11
N GLY A 115 4.14 3.49 12.37
CA GLY A 115 3.48 2.26 12.83
C GLY A 115 2.14 2.00 12.13
N ARG A 116 1.40 3.05 11.79
CA ARG A 116 0.21 2.93 10.93
C ARG A 116 0.58 2.37 9.55
N ASN A 117 1.63 2.88 8.93
CA ASN A 117 2.12 2.41 7.64
C ASN A 117 2.54 0.94 7.71
N ASP A 118 3.23 0.51 8.80
CA ASP A 118 3.59 -0.89 9.03
C ASP A 118 2.35 -1.79 9.03
N ARG A 119 1.26 -1.39 9.72
CA ARG A 119 0.01 -2.16 9.75
C ARG A 119 -0.69 -2.21 8.40
N GLN A 120 -0.70 -1.12 7.65
CA GLN A 120 -1.25 -1.10 6.29
C GLN A 120 -0.48 -2.06 5.37
N GLN A 121 0.85 -2.07 5.43
CA GLN A 121 1.66 -3.02 4.69
C GLN A 121 1.38 -4.46 5.12
N GLN A 122 1.25 -4.71 6.41
CA GLN A 122 0.94 -6.04 6.95
C GLN A 122 -0.40 -6.56 6.41
N VAL A 123 -1.46 -5.76 6.48
CA VAL A 123 -2.78 -6.14 5.95
C VAL A 123 -2.70 -6.42 4.45
N PHE A 124 -2.02 -5.57 3.69
CA PHE A 124 -1.84 -5.77 2.25
C PHE A 124 -1.08 -7.07 1.93
N GLU A 125 -0.01 -7.36 2.64
CA GLU A 125 0.77 -8.59 2.49
C GLU A 125 -0.07 -9.84 2.76
N HIS A 126 -0.89 -9.83 3.81
CA HIS A 126 -1.78 -10.95 4.12
C HIS A 126 -2.88 -11.14 3.07
N LEU A 127 -3.40 -10.05 2.50
CA LEU A 127 -4.33 -10.11 1.38
C LEU A 127 -3.65 -10.71 0.12
N LEU A 128 -2.44 -10.28 -0.21
CA LEU A 128 -1.67 -10.87 -1.31
C LEU A 128 -1.45 -12.36 -1.10
N LYS A 129 -0.99 -12.76 0.08
CA LYS A 129 -0.80 -14.18 0.42
C LYS A 129 -2.09 -14.97 0.29
N LYS A 130 -3.19 -14.43 0.79
CA LYS A 130 -4.50 -15.11 0.74
C LYS A 130 -5.06 -15.20 -0.67
N SER A 131 -4.77 -14.22 -1.54
CA SER A 131 -5.18 -14.26 -2.94
C SER A 131 -4.64 -15.48 -3.69
N THR A 132 -3.46 -15.96 -3.35
CA THR A 132 -2.85 -17.13 -4.01
C THR A 132 -3.57 -18.44 -3.70
N SER A 133 -4.37 -18.50 -2.64
CA SER A 133 -5.18 -19.66 -2.27
C SER A 133 -6.45 -19.85 -3.11
N PHE A 134 -6.82 -18.86 -3.91
CA PHE A 134 -8.00 -18.99 -4.77
C PHE A 134 -7.80 -20.04 -5.87
N SER A 135 -8.75 -20.93 -6.01
CA SER A 135 -8.67 -22.04 -6.95
C SER A 135 -8.80 -21.61 -8.41
N ASN A 136 -9.53 -20.51 -8.68
CA ASN A 136 -9.78 -20.05 -10.04
C ASN A 136 -9.94 -18.53 -10.16
N VAL A 137 -9.84 -18.03 -11.39
CA VAL A 137 -9.94 -16.60 -11.74
C VAL A 137 -11.35 -16.02 -11.59
N PHE A 138 -12.40 -16.86 -11.52
CA PHE A 138 -13.77 -16.36 -11.32
C PHE A 138 -13.92 -15.65 -9.99
N LYS A 139 -13.12 -16.03 -8.99
CA LYS A 139 -13.11 -15.35 -7.69
C LYS A 139 -12.64 -13.89 -7.81
N ILE A 140 -11.73 -13.58 -8.73
CA ILE A 140 -11.31 -12.19 -9.01
C ILE A 140 -12.50 -11.38 -9.50
N LYS A 141 -13.28 -11.92 -10.46
CA LYS A 141 -14.45 -11.23 -10.99
C LYS A 141 -15.51 -11.00 -9.90
N GLU A 142 -15.74 -12.00 -9.05
CA GLU A 142 -16.65 -11.88 -7.91
C GLU A 142 -16.19 -10.76 -6.94
N ILE A 143 -14.90 -10.73 -6.59
CA ILE A 143 -14.33 -9.70 -5.73
C ILE A 143 -14.46 -8.30 -6.36
N LEU A 144 -14.15 -8.15 -7.64
CA LEU A 144 -14.30 -6.88 -8.35
C LEU A 144 -15.76 -6.41 -8.39
N ASN A 145 -16.71 -7.32 -8.57
CA ASN A 145 -18.14 -7.00 -8.49
C ASN A 145 -18.55 -6.54 -7.09
N ILE A 146 -18.04 -7.19 -6.03
CA ILE A 146 -18.31 -6.79 -4.63
C ILE A 146 -17.72 -5.40 -4.35
N LEU A 147 -16.51 -5.13 -4.85
CA LEU A 147 -15.84 -3.84 -4.64
C LEU A 147 -16.54 -2.70 -5.40
N GLY A 148 -17.09 -2.95 -6.58
CA GLY A 148 -17.79 -1.96 -7.39
C GLY A 148 -17.02 -0.65 -7.52
N ASP A 149 -17.68 0.47 -7.19
CA ASP A 149 -17.09 1.82 -7.25
C ASP A 149 -16.03 2.10 -6.17
N ASN A 150 -15.83 1.18 -5.23
CA ASN A 150 -14.86 1.33 -4.15
C ASN A 150 -13.41 1.02 -4.54
N ILE A 151 -13.21 0.54 -5.78
CA ILE A 151 -11.91 0.33 -6.40
C ILE A 151 -11.83 1.10 -7.73
N LYS A 152 -10.70 1.71 -8.01
CA LYS A 152 -10.38 2.31 -9.31
C LYS A 152 -9.01 1.85 -9.74
N THR A 153 -8.86 1.49 -11.01
CA THR A 153 -7.60 1.04 -11.57
C THR A 153 -7.56 1.33 -13.08
N ASN A 154 -6.35 1.41 -13.63
CA ASN A 154 -6.11 1.43 -15.07
C ASN A 154 -5.86 0.03 -15.64
N LEU A 155 -5.87 -1.02 -14.80
CA LEU A 155 -5.79 -2.41 -15.27
C LEU A 155 -7.10 -2.82 -15.94
N SER A 156 -7.02 -3.37 -17.14
CA SER A 156 -8.12 -4.13 -17.74
C SER A 156 -8.35 -5.45 -17.00
N PHE A 157 -9.53 -6.03 -17.17
CA PHE A 157 -9.83 -7.33 -16.56
C PHE A 157 -8.90 -8.44 -17.06
N GLU A 158 -8.52 -8.42 -18.33
CA GLU A 158 -7.59 -9.37 -18.94
C GLU A 158 -6.18 -9.26 -18.35
N GLU A 159 -5.68 -8.04 -18.18
CA GLU A 159 -4.40 -7.80 -17.52
C GLU A 159 -4.41 -8.27 -16.06
N MET A 160 -5.50 -8.03 -15.33
CA MET A 160 -5.64 -8.53 -13.95
C MET A 160 -5.57 -10.06 -13.89
N ILE A 161 -6.22 -10.76 -14.83
CA ILE A 161 -6.18 -12.23 -14.91
C ILE A 161 -4.77 -12.72 -15.22
N THR A 162 -4.10 -12.08 -16.18
CA THR A 162 -2.73 -12.44 -16.57
C THR A 162 -1.78 -12.25 -15.39
N LEU A 163 -1.77 -11.07 -14.77
CA LEU A 163 -0.95 -10.78 -13.59
C LEU A 163 -1.23 -11.73 -12.43
N TYR A 164 -2.51 -12.02 -12.17
CA TYR A 164 -2.87 -12.97 -11.12
C TYR A 164 -2.35 -14.38 -11.42
N SER A 165 -2.50 -14.83 -12.67
CA SER A 165 -2.07 -16.17 -13.07
C SER A 165 -0.56 -16.35 -12.94
N ASP A 166 0.21 -15.36 -13.39
CA ASP A 166 1.65 -15.35 -13.29
C ASP A 166 2.10 -15.26 -11.82
N PHE A 167 1.52 -14.36 -11.07
CA PHE A 167 1.78 -14.22 -9.64
C PHE A 167 1.51 -15.52 -8.86
N LYS A 168 0.36 -16.15 -9.13
CA LYS A 168 -0.01 -17.41 -8.47
C LYS A 168 0.94 -18.56 -8.84
N LYS A 169 1.30 -18.67 -10.12
CA LYS A 169 2.20 -19.71 -10.64
C LYS A 169 3.58 -19.65 -9.98
N GLU A 170 4.07 -18.45 -9.76
CA GLU A 170 5.42 -18.20 -9.27
C GLU A 170 5.47 -17.87 -7.76
N TRP A 171 4.33 -17.86 -7.07
CA TRP A 171 4.23 -17.39 -5.67
C TRP A 171 5.27 -18.01 -4.75
N ASN A 172 5.54 -19.31 -4.87
CA ASN A 172 6.51 -20.00 -4.01
C ASN A 172 7.96 -19.56 -4.27
N GLN A 173 8.22 -18.87 -5.38
CA GLN A 173 9.53 -18.34 -5.75
C GLN A 173 9.67 -16.88 -5.34
N TYR A 174 8.55 -16.17 -5.06
CA TYR A 174 8.57 -14.78 -4.64
C TYR A 174 8.95 -14.64 -3.18
N LYS A 175 9.87 -13.72 -2.94
CA LYS A 175 10.18 -13.22 -1.61
C LYS A 175 9.74 -11.76 -1.52
N ILE A 176 8.83 -11.45 -0.59
CA ILE A 176 8.43 -10.07 -0.35
C ILE A 176 9.54 -9.38 0.45
N GLU A 177 10.30 -8.54 -0.23
CA GLU A 177 11.27 -7.65 0.41
C GLU A 177 10.57 -6.34 0.79
N LYS A 178 10.79 -5.88 2.02
CA LYS A 178 10.25 -4.63 2.54
C LYS A 178 11.36 -3.59 2.61
N THR A 179 11.09 -2.43 2.04
CA THR A 179 11.99 -1.28 2.13
C THR A 179 11.24 -0.12 2.77
N THR A 180 11.87 0.55 3.72
CA THR A 180 11.36 1.75 4.39
C THR A 180 12.14 2.96 3.91
N ILE A 181 11.45 4.07 3.71
CA ILE A 181 12.09 5.39 3.56
C ILE A 181 12.33 5.96 4.96
N GLU A 182 13.55 6.31 5.25
CA GLU A 182 13.92 7.00 6.47
C GLU A 182 13.89 8.53 6.25
N GLY A 183 13.38 9.24 7.24
CA GLY A 183 13.29 10.68 7.20
C GLY A 183 13.17 11.25 8.60
N THR A 184 13.09 12.55 8.67
CA THR A 184 12.98 13.29 9.94
C THR A 184 11.73 14.16 9.92
N ASP A 185 11.11 14.30 11.08
CA ASP A 185 10.02 15.22 11.29
C ASP A 185 10.52 16.66 11.21
N LYS A 186 9.87 17.49 10.39
CA LYS A 186 10.23 18.88 10.18
C LYS A 186 9.02 19.77 10.09
N THR A 187 9.03 20.89 10.76
CA THR A 187 7.99 21.93 10.61
C THR A 187 8.56 23.08 9.79
N ILE A 188 7.90 23.42 8.70
CA ILE A 188 8.24 24.54 7.80
C ILE A 188 7.01 25.44 7.71
N ASP A 189 7.15 26.71 8.07
CA ASP A 189 6.06 27.69 8.07
C ASP A 189 4.80 27.20 8.81
N GLY A 190 4.99 26.52 9.96
CA GLY A 190 3.92 25.96 10.78
C GLY A 190 3.30 24.66 10.25
N ILE A 191 3.75 24.14 9.12
CA ILE A 191 3.27 22.90 8.51
C ILE A 191 4.27 21.77 8.79
N PHE A 192 3.75 20.67 9.31
CA PHE A 192 4.52 19.45 9.54
C PHE A 192 4.81 18.71 8.22
N TYR A 193 6.05 18.27 8.05
CA TYR A 193 6.49 17.43 6.93
C TYR A 193 7.35 16.27 7.44
N TYR A 194 7.38 15.18 6.68
CA TYR A 194 8.38 14.13 6.78
C TYR A 194 9.45 14.41 5.71
N GLU A 195 10.62 14.86 6.14
CA GLU A 195 11.71 15.27 5.25
C GLU A 195 12.66 14.10 5.03
N VAL A 196 12.85 13.70 3.78
CA VAL A 196 13.77 12.65 3.37
C VAL A 196 15.06 13.30 2.90
N SER A 197 16.20 12.87 3.45
CA SER A 197 17.49 13.40 3.02
C SER A 197 17.81 12.95 1.59
N GLU A 198 18.57 13.75 0.86
CA GLU A 198 19.01 13.41 -0.51
C GLU A 198 19.73 12.06 -0.57
N LYS A 199 20.58 11.77 0.41
CA LYS A 199 21.28 10.48 0.52
C LYS A 199 20.31 9.30 0.63
N GLU A 200 19.30 9.43 1.48
CA GLU A 200 18.29 8.39 1.68
C GLU A 200 17.40 8.25 0.47
N HIS A 201 16.99 9.35 -0.14
CA HIS A 201 16.22 9.39 -1.36
C HIS A 201 16.94 8.62 -2.48
N GLN A 202 18.23 8.92 -2.70
CA GLN A 202 19.05 8.24 -3.69
C GLN A 202 19.26 6.75 -3.36
N ARG A 203 19.38 6.38 -2.07
CA ARG A 203 19.47 4.98 -1.64
C ARG A 203 18.24 4.19 -2.08
N VAL A 204 17.06 4.75 -1.86
CA VAL A 204 15.79 4.10 -2.23
C VAL A 204 15.65 3.97 -3.74
N ILE A 205 15.95 5.02 -4.50
CA ILE A 205 15.93 5.00 -5.97
C ILE A 205 16.86 3.89 -6.50
N ASN A 206 18.09 3.82 -6.01
CA ASN A 206 19.05 2.80 -6.43
C ASN A 206 18.59 1.39 -6.07
N GLN A 207 18.05 1.18 -4.88
CA GLN A 207 17.52 -0.12 -4.47
C GLN A 207 16.35 -0.59 -5.35
N LEU A 208 15.43 0.32 -5.70
CA LEU A 208 14.34 0.00 -6.61
C LEU A 208 14.85 -0.33 -8.02
N LYS A 209 15.80 0.45 -8.52
CA LYS A 209 16.43 0.21 -9.83
C LYS A 209 17.11 -1.15 -9.89
N GLU A 210 17.94 -1.47 -8.91
CA GLU A 210 18.62 -2.78 -8.82
C GLU A 210 17.62 -3.94 -8.75
N HIS A 211 16.52 -3.76 -8.02
CA HIS A 211 15.47 -4.79 -7.93
C HIS A 211 14.81 -5.04 -9.29
N LEU A 212 14.50 -3.98 -10.03
CA LEU A 212 13.91 -4.07 -11.37
C LEU A 212 14.88 -4.68 -12.39
N GLU A 213 16.16 -4.34 -12.34
CA GLU A 213 17.18 -4.89 -13.23
C GLU A 213 17.40 -6.41 -12.98
N ARG A 214 17.39 -6.85 -11.73
CA ARG A 214 17.48 -8.29 -11.38
C ARG A 214 16.29 -9.10 -11.90
N SER A 215 15.09 -8.53 -11.87
CA SER A 215 13.90 -9.20 -12.39
C SER A 215 13.93 -9.34 -13.92
N HIS A 216 14.51 -8.37 -14.63
CA HIS A 216 14.69 -8.45 -16.09
C HIS A 216 15.76 -9.46 -16.51
N SER A 217 16.83 -9.63 -15.72
CA SER A 217 17.90 -10.60 -16.02
C SER A 217 17.50 -12.06 -15.75
N ASN A 218 16.49 -12.30 -14.92
CA ASN A 218 15.96 -13.63 -14.63
C ASN A 218 14.75 -14.02 -15.51
N SER A 219 14.20 -13.10 -16.30
CA SER A 219 13.19 -13.42 -17.30
C SER A 219 13.86 -14.06 -18.52
N VAL A 220 13.64 -15.35 -18.71
CA VAL A 220 13.99 -16.09 -19.93
C VAL A 220 13.44 -15.33 -21.14
N PRO A 221 14.24 -15.11 -22.21
CA PRO A 221 13.76 -14.40 -23.38
C PRO A 221 12.55 -15.16 -23.95
N LEU A 222 11.44 -14.45 -24.09
CA LEU A 222 10.30 -14.90 -24.88
C LEU A 222 10.82 -15.15 -26.28
N VAL A 223 10.98 -16.42 -26.62
CA VAL A 223 11.27 -16.89 -27.98
C VAL A 223 10.16 -16.33 -28.87
N LYS A 224 10.60 -15.60 -29.90
CA LYS A 224 9.73 -15.01 -30.94
C LYS A 224 8.88 -16.04 -31.64
#